data_8b5f6e538d1036c9ef77976514a8fd0c
#
_entry.id   8b5f6e538d1036c9ef77976514a8fd0c
#
_cell.length_a   1.000
_cell.length_b   1.000
_cell.length_c   1.000
_cell.angle_alpha   90.00
_cell.angle_beta   90.00
_cell.angle_gamma   90.00
#
_symmetry.space_group_name_H-M   'P 1'
#
loop_
_entity.id
_entity.type
_entity.pdbx_description
1 polymer ?
#
loop_
_entity_poly.entity_id
_entity_poly.type
_entity_poly.pdbx_seq_one_letter_code
_entity_poly.pdbx_strand_id
1 'polypeptide(L)'
;MNLSLLCSHRPYASLGRWVFLRRSAGLLAGVSLGVSTVASLPLHGDEPAVVTAPADAAGQEDLDAAVDAKLGARSLDDFEKVLGLVRSALRKGLDESSRSFANDLYTGTLVDRASMLTEAVFAGGAGAQQQWERMRAYALRDLGEVVQRDDALAAAQVLIARLEALPGGDRQRALAAARRAVEIGGDDPLQSAQAHVVIGNLSEDDPEARRGSYDKAVDLSPRDVDVRRTRGLYLMMEGDQDGAVADFDVAIEEDPDDTRIREMRGLALLMAQRTDDALKNFDDALELAPDSADLLFQRGRVFASMGNTERAMADLDRAIAAVPEAAEPRVLRARLHQQAGNSAGALEDIERVLSRDPDHPSALELRGLIAADSNDYPAAIADFRRLVRQNPGDAVVVGQLGFLYLAAKEPREAIRRFSRALEIDPEQFLARRGRGDAAISIGDHAAAIADLEKALELQPDNDTVLNNLAWVLATSPDDAVRDGKRAIELAQKACELTEWKQPHVISTLAAAHAESGDFDEARKYSRQAVEGSDEAAEVRVQLKNELVSYEAGKPWRERQSMEEGKAPDAAATPAVEPDPKAPAPRARPGARRPFDED
;
A
#
# COMPACT_ATOMS: atom_id res chain seq x y z
N MET A 1 28.01 -6.52 15.90
CA MET A 1 26.63 -6.12 16.18
C MET A 1 25.75 -6.78 15.12
N ASN A 2 24.89 -7.70 15.49
CA ASN A 2 24.11 -8.49 14.52
C ASN A 2 22.88 -7.66 14.13
N LEU A 3 22.83 -7.11 12.93
CA LEU A 3 21.71 -6.31 12.40
C LEU A 3 20.41 -7.10 12.23
N SER A 4 20.47 -8.45 12.34
CA SER A 4 19.32 -9.34 12.28
C SER A 4 18.27 -9.11 13.38
N LEU A 5 18.63 -8.45 14.48
CA LEU A 5 17.71 -8.09 15.57
C LEU A 5 16.82 -6.86 15.24
N LEU A 6 17.10 -6.14 14.16
CA LEU A 6 16.30 -4.98 13.76
C LEU A 6 15.03 -5.33 12.97
N CYS A 7 14.93 -6.57 12.47
CA CYS A 7 13.80 -7.04 11.66
C CYS A 7 12.66 -7.74 12.43
N SER A 8 12.82 -8.02 13.74
CA SER A 8 11.92 -8.96 14.43
C SER A 8 10.62 -8.37 15.00
N HIS A 9 10.37 -7.08 14.91
CA HIS A 9 9.15 -6.47 15.49
C HIS A 9 8.55 -5.39 14.57
N ARG A 10 8.02 -5.82 13.41
CA ARG A 10 6.93 -5.07 12.76
C ARG A 10 5.65 -5.90 12.89
N PRO A 11 4.64 -5.46 13.62
CA PRO A 11 3.32 -6.03 13.47
C PRO A 11 2.82 -5.74 12.05
N TYR A 12 2.25 -6.75 11.42
CA TYR A 12 1.71 -6.77 10.03
C TYR A 12 0.64 -5.70 9.71
N ALA A 13 0.38 -4.75 10.61
CA ALA A 13 -0.70 -3.77 10.52
C ALA A 13 -0.49 -2.64 9.49
N SER A 14 0.72 -2.42 8.96
CA SER A 14 0.97 -1.29 8.04
C SER A 14 0.88 -1.64 6.54
N LEU A 15 0.80 -2.91 6.17
CA LEU A 15 0.71 -3.35 4.77
C LEU A 15 -0.71 -3.21 4.17
N GLY A 16 -1.75 -3.10 5.00
CA GLY A 16 -3.14 -2.99 4.55
C GLY A 16 -3.52 -1.65 3.89
N ARG A 17 -2.83 -0.56 4.21
CA ARG A 17 -3.24 0.79 3.77
C ARG A 17 -2.77 1.20 2.37
N TRP A 18 -1.72 0.58 1.82
CA TRP A 18 -1.12 1.02 0.54
C TRP A 18 -1.60 0.24 -0.68
N VAL A 19 -2.04 -1.00 -0.51
CA VAL A 19 -2.49 -1.85 -1.64
C VAL A 19 -3.87 -1.43 -2.16
N PHE A 20 -4.74 -0.85 -1.32
CA PHE A 20 -6.12 -0.50 -1.71
C PHE A 20 -6.25 0.82 -2.50
N LEU A 21 -5.36 1.78 -2.34
CA LEU A 21 -5.50 3.10 -3.01
C LEU A 21 -5.08 3.11 -4.49
N ARG A 22 -4.38 2.09 -4.99
CA ARG A 22 -3.98 2.02 -6.41
C ARG A 22 -4.81 1.08 -7.29
N ARG A 23 -5.66 0.23 -6.72
CA ARG A 23 -6.43 -0.77 -7.48
C ARG A 23 -7.95 -0.59 -7.51
N SER A 24 -8.52 0.36 -6.82
CA SER A 24 -9.97 0.63 -6.83
C SER A 24 -10.54 1.15 -8.15
N ALA A 25 -9.72 1.38 -9.17
CA ALA A 25 -10.16 1.80 -10.51
C ALA A 25 -10.36 0.64 -11.50
N GLY A 26 -10.14 -0.62 -11.10
CA GLY A 26 -10.11 -1.76 -12.04
C GLY A 26 -11.18 -2.85 -11.83
N LEU A 27 -12.19 -2.62 -11.03
CA LEU A 27 -13.11 -3.69 -10.59
C LEU A 27 -14.58 -3.40 -10.91
N LEU A 28 -14.94 -3.39 -12.18
CA LEU A 28 -16.33 -3.46 -12.62
C LEU A 28 -16.39 -4.01 -14.05
N ALA A 29 -16.49 -5.31 -14.19
CA ALA A 29 -16.95 -5.91 -15.44
C ALA A 29 -17.69 -7.21 -15.10
N GLY A 30 -18.96 -7.23 -15.39
CA GLY A 30 -19.80 -8.41 -15.28
C GLY A 30 -21.26 -8.07 -14.98
N VAL A 31 -21.94 -7.37 -15.89
CA VAL A 31 -23.41 -7.32 -15.89
C VAL A 31 -23.89 -8.27 -16.99
N SER A 32 -24.45 -9.41 -16.60
CA SER A 32 -25.22 -10.24 -17.51
C SER A 32 -26.53 -9.50 -17.83
N LEU A 33 -26.75 -9.20 -19.10
CA LEU A 33 -27.99 -8.62 -19.62
C LEU A 33 -29.17 -9.58 -19.38
N GLY A 34 -29.99 -9.26 -18.39
CA GLY A 34 -31.33 -9.81 -18.28
C GLY A 34 -32.18 -9.34 -19.45
N VAL A 35 -32.51 -10.22 -20.35
CA VAL A 35 -33.44 -9.99 -21.45
C VAL A 35 -34.85 -9.87 -20.88
N SER A 36 -35.37 -8.64 -20.81
CA SER A 36 -36.80 -8.42 -20.55
C SER A 36 -37.63 -8.97 -21.69
N THR A 37 -38.47 -9.94 -21.36
CA THR A 37 -39.42 -10.58 -22.25
C THR A 37 -40.40 -9.57 -22.83
N VAL A 38 -40.34 -9.40 -24.15
CA VAL A 38 -41.39 -8.71 -24.92
C VAL A 38 -42.65 -9.54 -24.90
N ALA A 39 -43.74 -8.99 -24.37
CA ALA A 39 -45.05 -9.59 -24.39
C ALA A 39 -45.53 -9.77 -25.83
N SER A 40 -45.92 -11.00 -26.20
CA SER A 40 -46.50 -11.36 -27.47
C SER A 40 -47.92 -10.81 -27.61
N LEU A 41 -48.14 -9.95 -28.58
CA LEU A 41 -49.48 -9.55 -29.05
C LEU A 41 -50.05 -10.58 -30.05
N PRO A 42 -51.35 -10.85 -30.04
CA PRO A 42 -51.96 -11.85 -30.91
C PRO A 42 -52.08 -11.37 -32.35
N LEU A 43 -51.69 -12.22 -33.30
CA LEU A 43 -51.96 -12.07 -34.73
C LEU A 43 -53.44 -12.28 -35.01
N HIS A 44 -54.15 -11.25 -35.42
CA HIS A 44 -55.39 -11.38 -36.19
C HIS A 44 -55.10 -10.91 -37.61
N GLY A 45 -55.31 -11.81 -38.56
CA GLY A 45 -55.19 -11.52 -39.96
C GLY A 45 -56.44 -10.80 -40.49
N ASP A 46 -56.21 -9.76 -41.25
CA ASP A 46 -57.10 -9.27 -42.28
C ASP A 46 -56.28 -8.67 -43.43
N GLU A 47 -56.75 -8.87 -44.66
CA GLU A 47 -56.08 -8.56 -45.93
C GLU A 47 -55.78 -7.08 -46.10
N PRO A 48 -54.70 -6.68 -46.82
CA PRO A 48 -54.30 -5.29 -46.91
C PRO A 48 -55.19 -4.49 -47.86
N ALA A 49 -55.93 -3.55 -47.31
CA ALA A 49 -56.39 -2.42 -48.08
C ALA A 49 -55.17 -1.56 -48.48
N VAL A 50 -55.03 -1.29 -49.77
CA VAL A 50 -54.03 -0.32 -50.28
C VAL A 50 -54.40 1.07 -49.76
N VAL A 51 -53.84 1.45 -48.62
CA VAL A 51 -53.92 2.79 -48.09
C VAL A 51 -52.75 3.56 -48.68
N THR A 52 -53.02 4.51 -49.54
CA THR A 52 -52.05 5.56 -49.93
C THR A 52 -51.52 6.20 -48.64
N ALA A 53 -50.23 6.07 -48.36
CA ALA A 53 -49.59 6.59 -47.15
C ALA A 53 -49.84 8.10 -47.07
N PRO A 54 -50.35 8.62 -45.95
CA PRO A 54 -50.43 10.03 -45.73
C PRO A 54 -49.02 10.65 -45.71
N ALA A 55 -48.90 11.94 -46.04
CA ALA A 55 -47.62 12.66 -46.10
C ALA A 55 -46.82 12.63 -44.78
N ASP A 56 -47.44 12.19 -43.69
CA ASP A 56 -46.86 12.04 -42.34
C ASP A 56 -46.13 10.73 -42.08
N ALA A 57 -45.98 9.82 -43.08
CA ALA A 57 -45.33 8.51 -42.92
C ALA A 57 -43.99 8.37 -43.68
N ALA A 58 -43.44 9.48 -44.20
CA ALA A 58 -42.21 9.45 -45.01
C ALA A 58 -40.99 8.98 -44.25
N GLY A 59 -41.03 9.00 -42.91
CA GLY A 59 -39.95 8.56 -42.01
C GLY A 59 -40.08 7.11 -41.56
N GLN A 60 -41.19 6.39 -41.90
CA GLN A 60 -41.43 5.06 -41.36
C GLN A 60 -40.35 4.03 -41.79
N GLU A 61 -39.89 4.08 -43.03
CA GLU A 61 -38.85 3.21 -43.56
C GLU A 61 -37.52 3.36 -42.76
N ASP A 62 -37.15 4.60 -42.44
CA ASP A 62 -35.95 4.87 -41.63
C ASP A 62 -36.14 4.40 -40.17
N LEU A 63 -37.36 4.50 -39.63
CA LEU A 63 -37.67 4.01 -38.28
C LEU A 63 -37.58 2.47 -38.21
N ASP A 64 -38.16 1.79 -39.19
CA ASP A 64 -38.09 0.34 -39.29
C ASP A 64 -36.63 -0.15 -39.43
N ALA A 65 -35.84 0.51 -40.29
CA ALA A 65 -34.42 0.27 -40.40
C ALA A 65 -33.65 0.55 -39.11
N ALA A 66 -34.07 1.53 -38.32
CA ALA A 66 -33.49 1.82 -37.02
C ALA A 66 -33.76 0.72 -36.00
N VAL A 67 -34.98 0.16 -35.99
CA VAL A 67 -35.34 -0.95 -35.12
C VAL A 67 -34.51 -2.20 -35.48
N ASP A 68 -34.41 -2.55 -36.77
CA ASP A 68 -33.58 -3.66 -37.23
C ASP A 68 -32.11 -3.47 -36.85
N ALA A 69 -31.56 -2.30 -37.04
CA ALA A 69 -30.19 -1.95 -36.65
C ALA A 69 -29.98 -2.07 -35.12
N LYS A 70 -30.99 -1.68 -34.31
CA LYS A 70 -30.93 -1.74 -32.85
C LYS A 70 -30.83 -3.18 -32.33
N LEU A 71 -31.53 -4.12 -32.92
CA LEU A 71 -31.49 -5.53 -32.53
C LEU A 71 -30.09 -6.16 -32.69
N GLY A 72 -29.30 -5.67 -33.64
CA GLY A 72 -27.94 -6.12 -33.91
C GLY A 72 -26.84 -5.27 -33.30
N ALA A 73 -27.16 -4.12 -32.67
CA ALA A 73 -26.15 -3.16 -32.18
C ALA A 73 -25.27 -3.74 -31.06
N ARG A 74 -23.94 -3.71 -31.26
CA ARG A 74 -22.93 -4.23 -30.32
C ARG A 74 -21.71 -3.32 -30.21
N SER A 75 -21.64 -2.25 -31.01
CA SER A 75 -20.53 -1.31 -31.06
C SER A 75 -21.00 0.14 -31.04
N LEU A 76 -20.09 1.06 -30.75
CA LEU A 76 -20.38 2.51 -30.79
C LEU A 76 -20.88 2.95 -32.17
N ASP A 77 -20.30 2.39 -33.23
CA ASP A 77 -20.71 2.69 -34.61
C ASP A 77 -22.13 2.20 -34.93
N ASP A 78 -22.52 1.02 -34.39
CA ASP A 78 -23.87 0.51 -34.51
C ASP A 78 -24.88 1.45 -33.84
N PHE A 79 -24.60 1.87 -32.62
CA PHE A 79 -25.47 2.84 -31.91
C PHE A 79 -25.57 4.19 -32.64
N GLU A 80 -24.45 4.69 -33.20
CA GLU A 80 -24.51 5.95 -34.01
C GLU A 80 -25.33 5.77 -35.26
N LYS A 81 -25.28 4.60 -35.92
CA LYS A 81 -26.15 4.26 -37.06
C LYS A 81 -27.62 4.28 -36.67
N VAL A 82 -27.99 3.64 -35.55
CA VAL A 82 -29.38 3.66 -35.03
C VAL A 82 -29.84 5.10 -34.78
N LEU A 83 -29.05 5.89 -34.05
CA LEU A 83 -29.36 7.27 -33.73
C LEU A 83 -29.48 8.13 -35.00
N GLY A 84 -28.65 7.85 -36.02
CA GLY A 84 -28.71 8.52 -37.33
C GLY A 84 -30.03 8.23 -38.07
N LEU A 85 -30.46 6.98 -38.09
CA LEU A 85 -31.71 6.55 -38.70
C LEU A 85 -32.93 7.12 -37.98
N VAL A 86 -32.96 7.07 -36.64
CA VAL A 86 -34.04 7.67 -35.86
C VAL A 86 -34.16 9.19 -36.10
N ARG A 87 -33.01 9.91 -36.11
CA ARG A 87 -32.99 11.33 -36.43
C ARG A 87 -33.50 11.62 -37.86
N SER A 88 -33.20 10.72 -38.80
CA SER A 88 -33.70 10.83 -40.18
C SER A 88 -35.20 10.62 -40.22
N ALA A 89 -35.72 9.57 -39.55
CA ALA A 89 -37.14 9.28 -39.45
C ALA A 89 -37.96 10.46 -38.89
N LEU A 90 -37.48 11.03 -37.76
CA LEU A 90 -38.10 12.20 -37.12
C LEU A 90 -38.13 13.44 -38.01
N ARG A 91 -37.07 13.66 -38.83
CA ARG A 91 -37.01 14.79 -39.77
C ARG A 91 -37.90 14.61 -40.98
N LYS A 92 -38.05 13.38 -41.47
CA LYS A 92 -38.92 13.08 -42.63
C LYS A 92 -40.41 13.15 -42.30
N GLY A 93 -40.76 13.04 -41.03
CA GLY A 93 -42.11 13.04 -40.51
C GLY A 93 -42.64 11.65 -40.22
N LEU A 94 -43.26 11.50 -39.05
CA LEU A 94 -43.88 10.31 -38.51
C LEU A 94 -45.25 10.67 -37.96
N ASP A 95 -46.19 9.73 -37.97
CA ASP A 95 -47.41 9.89 -37.21
C ASP A 95 -47.12 10.01 -35.71
N GLU A 96 -48.11 10.40 -34.90
CA GLU A 96 -47.91 10.67 -33.48
C GLU A 96 -47.43 9.47 -32.70
N SER A 97 -47.93 8.26 -32.98
CA SER A 97 -47.53 7.02 -32.30
C SER A 97 -46.12 6.60 -32.68
N SER A 98 -45.79 6.64 -33.97
CA SER A 98 -44.44 6.33 -34.48
C SER A 98 -43.42 7.37 -34.01
N ARG A 99 -43.80 8.63 -33.86
CA ARG A 99 -42.94 9.70 -33.32
C ARG A 99 -42.61 9.48 -31.84
N SER A 100 -43.63 9.09 -31.04
CA SER A 100 -43.38 8.73 -29.62
C SER A 100 -42.40 7.57 -29.52
N PHE A 101 -42.68 6.49 -30.24
CA PHE A 101 -41.79 5.31 -30.26
C PHE A 101 -40.37 5.64 -30.76
N ALA A 102 -40.23 6.49 -31.78
CA ALA A 102 -38.92 6.94 -32.27
C ALA A 102 -38.15 7.74 -31.21
N ASN A 103 -38.83 8.58 -30.41
CA ASN A 103 -38.18 9.28 -29.30
C ASN A 103 -37.77 8.31 -28.19
N ASP A 104 -38.60 7.32 -27.86
CA ASP A 104 -38.25 6.29 -26.85
C ASP A 104 -37.06 5.44 -27.32
N LEU A 105 -37.06 5.01 -28.59
CA LEU A 105 -35.94 4.29 -29.21
C LEU A 105 -34.66 5.13 -29.21
N TYR A 106 -34.76 6.44 -29.49
CA TYR A 106 -33.62 7.33 -29.46
C TYR A 106 -33.04 7.45 -28.05
N THR A 107 -33.91 7.73 -27.07
CA THR A 107 -33.50 7.87 -25.65
C THR A 107 -32.89 6.58 -25.12
N GLY A 108 -33.54 5.44 -25.35
CA GLY A 108 -33.01 4.14 -24.95
C GLY A 108 -31.65 3.80 -25.61
N THR A 109 -31.47 4.21 -26.90
CA THR A 109 -30.19 4.00 -27.60
C THR A 109 -29.06 4.88 -27.04
N LEU A 110 -29.38 6.12 -26.62
CA LEU A 110 -28.41 6.99 -25.92
C LEU A 110 -27.97 6.37 -24.57
N VAL A 111 -28.94 5.82 -23.82
CA VAL A 111 -28.65 5.15 -22.54
C VAL A 111 -27.76 3.92 -22.75
N ASP A 112 -28.08 3.07 -23.73
CA ASP A 112 -27.29 1.85 -24.01
C ASP A 112 -25.87 2.21 -24.45
N ARG A 113 -25.70 3.24 -25.30
CA ARG A 113 -24.38 3.73 -25.68
C ARG A 113 -23.60 4.29 -24.50
N ALA A 114 -24.26 5.08 -23.65
CA ALA A 114 -23.65 5.62 -22.45
C ALA A 114 -23.29 4.51 -21.44
N SER A 115 -24.13 3.48 -21.32
CA SER A 115 -23.85 2.29 -20.50
C SER A 115 -22.60 1.56 -20.98
N MET A 116 -22.51 1.24 -22.28
CA MET A 116 -21.32 0.63 -22.88
C MET A 116 -20.05 1.46 -22.63
N LEU A 117 -20.12 2.78 -22.80
CA LEU A 117 -19.00 3.68 -22.54
C LEU A 117 -18.63 3.68 -21.06
N THR A 118 -19.63 3.63 -20.17
CA THR A 118 -19.41 3.58 -18.71
C THR A 118 -18.67 2.28 -18.34
N GLU A 119 -19.13 1.14 -18.85
CA GLU A 119 -18.44 -0.14 -18.63
C GLU A 119 -16.99 -0.10 -19.12
N ALA A 120 -16.76 0.45 -20.31
CA ALA A 120 -15.42 0.59 -20.86
C ALA A 120 -14.53 1.53 -20.02
N VAL A 121 -15.08 2.59 -19.43
CA VAL A 121 -14.37 3.48 -18.48
C VAL A 121 -13.93 2.70 -17.24
N PHE A 122 -14.82 1.88 -16.69
CA PHE A 122 -14.50 1.08 -15.50
C PHE A 122 -13.62 -0.15 -15.78
N ALA A 123 -13.65 -0.69 -17.00
CA ALA A 123 -12.77 -1.79 -17.43
C ALA A 123 -11.35 -1.33 -17.80
N GLY A 124 -11.14 -0.04 -18.07
CA GLY A 124 -9.86 0.54 -18.49
C GLY A 124 -8.82 0.53 -17.37
N GLY A 125 -7.65 -0.12 -17.61
CA GLY A 125 -6.52 -0.12 -16.70
C GLY A 125 -5.81 1.26 -16.63
N ALA A 126 -4.93 1.41 -15.64
CA ALA A 126 -4.23 2.67 -15.28
C ALA A 126 -3.42 3.35 -16.42
N GLY A 127 -3.18 2.67 -17.55
CA GLY A 127 -2.46 3.23 -18.71
C GLY A 127 -3.33 4.03 -19.71
N ALA A 128 -4.66 4.03 -19.56
CA ALA A 128 -5.61 4.58 -20.53
C ALA A 128 -6.29 5.89 -20.09
N GLN A 129 -5.68 6.67 -19.18
CA GLN A 129 -6.31 7.84 -18.55
C GLN A 129 -6.91 8.86 -19.57
N GLN A 130 -6.20 9.20 -20.62
CA GLN A 130 -6.74 10.11 -21.65
C GLN A 130 -7.89 9.51 -22.44
N GLN A 131 -7.93 8.20 -22.58
CA GLN A 131 -8.98 7.51 -23.31
C GLN A 131 -10.26 7.42 -22.48
N TRP A 132 -10.17 7.03 -21.21
CA TRP A 132 -11.35 6.95 -20.36
C TRP A 132 -11.98 8.34 -20.07
N GLU A 133 -11.17 9.41 -19.95
CA GLU A 133 -11.68 10.77 -19.81
C GLU A 133 -12.54 11.20 -21.02
N ARG A 134 -12.11 10.84 -22.24
CA ARG A 134 -12.90 11.10 -23.46
C ARG A 134 -14.19 10.28 -23.49
N MET A 135 -14.11 8.99 -23.12
CA MET A 135 -15.27 8.09 -23.08
C MET A 135 -16.28 8.57 -22.04
N ARG A 136 -15.80 8.98 -20.85
CA ARG A 136 -16.62 9.61 -19.82
C ARG A 136 -17.32 10.85 -20.31
N ALA A 137 -16.60 11.79 -20.92
CA ALA A 137 -17.18 13.04 -21.44
C ALA A 137 -18.24 12.76 -22.52
N TYR A 138 -18.03 11.73 -23.35
CA TYR A 138 -18.97 11.31 -24.37
C TYR A 138 -20.24 10.71 -23.75
N ALA A 139 -20.10 9.81 -22.78
CA ALA A 139 -21.23 9.23 -22.05
C ALA A 139 -22.05 10.30 -21.30
N LEU A 140 -21.38 11.22 -20.59
CA LEU A 140 -22.05 12.31 -19.87
C LEU A 140 -22.81 13.28 -20.80
N ARG A 141 -22.33 13.49 -22.03
CA ARG A 141 -23.06 14.27 -23.05
C ARG A 141 -24.35 13.57 -23.45
N ASP A 142 -24.29 12.25 -23.74
CA ASP A 142 -25.46 11.46 -24.12
C ASP A 142 -26.49 11.43 -22.99
N LEU A 143 -26.04 11.17 -21.77
CA LEU A 143 -26.90 11.18 -20.58
C LEU A 143 -27.50 12.55 -20.30
N GLY A 144 -26.73 13.62 -20.56
CA GLY A 144 -27.27 15.00 -20.48
C GLY A 144 -28.42 15.25 -21.45
N GLU A 145 -28.36 14.71 -22.68
CA GLU A 145 -29.47 14.77 -23.64
C GLU A 145 -30.66 13.92 -23.18
N VAL A 146 -30.40 12.73 -22.60
CA VAL A 146 -31.45 11.88 -22.04
C VAL A 146 -32.24 12.61 -20.96
N VAL A 147 -31.54 13.15 -19.95
CA VAL A 147 -32.18 13.83 -18.80
C VAL A 147 -32.94 15.09 -19.21
N GLN A 148 -32.53 15.78 -20.30
CA GLN A 148 -33.29 16.90 -20.84
C GLN A 148 -34.63 16.46 -21.47
N ARG A 149 -34.72 15.22 -21.95
CA ARG A 149 -35.93 14.65 -22.56
C ARG A 149 -36.82 13.96 -21.53
N ASP A 150 -36.19 13.23 -20.63
CA ASP A 150 -36.85 12.49 -19.55
C ASP A 150 -35.95 12.50 -18.31
N ASP A 151 -36.28 13.34 -17.33
CA ASP A 151 -35.58 13.46 -16.06
C ASP A 151 -35.96 12.38 -15.05
N ALA A 152 -36.98 11.58 -15.36
CA ALA A 152 -37.49 10.49 -14.53
C ALA A 152 -36.83 9.11 -14.84
N LEU A 153 -35.83 9.06 -15.72
CA LEU A 153 -35.14 7.84 -16.05
C LEU A 153 -34.05 7.52 -15.03
N ALA A 154 -34.34 6.65 -14.05
CA ALA A 154 -33.43 6.29 -12.96
C ALA A 154 -32.08 5.77 -13.46
N ALA A 155 -32.06 4.91 -14.48
CA ALA A 155 -30.84 4.37 -15.07
C ALA A 155 -29.88 5.46 -15.57
N ALA A 156 -30.40 6.52 -16.21
CA ALA A 156 -29.56 7.63 -16.65
C ALA A 156 -28.95 8.39 -15.47
N GLN A 157 -29.72 8.62 -14.42
CA GLN A 157 -29.25 9.30 -13.20
C GLN A 157 -28.18 8.46 -12.49
N VAL A 158 -28.33 7.14 -12.41
CA VAL A 158 -27.30 6.23 -11.84
C VAL A 158 -26.00 6.28 -12.64
N LEU A 159 -26.08 6.24 -13.98
CA LEU A 159 -24.89 6.34 -14.83
C LEU A 159 -24.17 7.68 -14.66
N ILE A 160 -24.92 8.80 -14.61
CA ILE A 160 -24.34 10.13 -14.32
C ILE A 160 -23.65 10.11 -12.95
N ALA A 161 -24.31 9.57 -11.93
CA ALA A 161 -23.77 9.51 -10.58
C ALA A 161 -22.46 8.71 -10.54
N ARG A 162 -22.42 7.54 -11.19
CA ARG A 162 -21.23 6.69 -11.27
C ARG A 162 -20.06 7.37 -11.98
N LEU A 163 -20.32 8.00 -13.13
CA LEU A 163 -19.31 8.68 -13.92
C LEU A 163 -18.75 9.94 -13.24
N GLU A 164 -19.62 10.72 -12.57
CA GLU A 164 -19.20 11.93 -11.85
C GLU A 164 -18.56 11.64 -10.48
N ALA A 165 -18.72 10.42 -9.94
CA ALA A 165 -18.02 9.96 -8.75
C ALA A 165 -16.55 9.60 -9.02
N LEU A 166 -16.13 9.46 -10.28
CA LEU A 166 -14.75 9.15 -10.65
C LEU A 166 -13.79 10.33 -10.39
N PRO A 167 -12.47 10.08 -10.25
CA PRO A 167 -11.48 11.15 -10.12
C PRO A 167 -11.61 12.22 -11.22
N GLY A 168 -11.58 13.49 -10.81
CA GLY A 168 -11.80 14.61 -11.73
C GLY A 168 -13.27 14.84 -12.13
N GLY A 169 -14.23 14.15 -11.49
CA GLY A 169 -15.66 14.40 -11.63
C GLY A 169 -16.20 15.43 -10.65
N ASP A 170 -17.47 15.76 -10.82
CA ASP A 170 -18.20 16.67 -9.94
C ASP A 170 -18.94 15.86 -8.86
N ARG A 171 -18.37 15.82 -7.64
CA ARG A 171 -18.95 15.11 -6.48
C ARG A 171 -20.36 15.61 -6.14
N GLN A 172 -20.64 16.90 -6.27
CA GLN A 172 -21.97 17.43 -5.96
C GLN A 172 -22.99 16.97 -6.99
N ARG A 173 -22.62 16.98 -8.26
CA ARG A 173 -23.45 16.46 -9.35
C ARG A 173 -23.67 14.96 -9.22
N ALA A 174 -22.64 14.19 -8.84
CA ALA A 174 -22.76 12.76 -8.56
C ALA A 174 -23.79 12.48 -7.46
N LEU A 175 -23.68 13.18 -6.32
CA LEU A 175 -24.64 13.04 -5.21
C LEU A 175 -26.06 13.49 -5.59
N ALA A 176 -26.21 14.57 -6.35
CA ALA A 176 -27.50 15.04 -6.79
C ALA A 176 -28.18 14.01 -7.73
N ALA A 177 -27.44 13.46 -8.69
CA ALA A 177 -27.92 12.42 -9.59
C ALA A 177 -28.27 11.13 -8.85
N ALA A 178 -27.41 10.67 -7.90
CA ALA A 178 -27.71 9.49 -7.11
C ALA A 178 -28.97 9.66 -6.24
N ARG A 179 -29.14 10.80 -5.58
CA ARG A 179 -30.37 11.10 -4.81
C ARG A 179 -31.59 11.16 -5.71
N ARG A 180 -31.47 11.78 -6.89
CA ARG A 180 -32.57 11.80 -7.88
C ARG A 180 -32.93 10.41 -8.33
N ALA A 181 -31.94 9.52 -8.59
CA ALA A 181 -32.20 8.12 -8.93
C ALA A 181 -32.98 7.38 -7.83
N VAL A 182 -32.65 7.62 -6.55
CA VAL A 182 -33.42 7.06 -5.41
C VAL A 182 -34.85 7.58 -5.37
N GLU A 183 -35.08 8.87 -5.62
CA GLU A 183 -36.41 9.47 -5.60
C GLU A 183 -37.33 8.89 -6.67
N ILE A 184 -36.81 8.69 -7.89
CA ILE A 184 -37.59 8.24 -9.05
C ILE A 184 -37.53 6.72 -9.26
N GLY A 185 -36.60 6.01 -8.65
CA GLY A 185 -36.38 4.57 -8.82
C GLY A 185 -37.31 3.68 -8.01
N GLY A 186 -38.43 4.19 -7.48
CA GLY A 186 -39.33 3.46 -6.56
C GLY A 186 -39.84 2.11 -7.11
N ASP A 187 -39.96 1.97 -8.40
CA ASP A 187 -40.40 0.73 -9.07
C ASP A 187 -39.24 -0.13 -9.60
N ASP A 188 -37.98 0.35 -9.49
CA ASP A 188 -36.76 -0.36 -9.87
C ASP A 188 -35.79 -0.44 -8.68
N PRO A 189 -35.87 -1.52 -7.87
CA PRO A 189 -35.03 -1.69 -6.69
C PRO A 189 -33.53 -1.72 -7.03
N LEU A 190 -33.15 -2.23 -8.21
CA LEU A 190 -31.75 -2.35 -8.61
C LEU A 190 -31.12 -0.98 -8.85
N GLN A 191 -31.81 -0.08 -9.58
CA GLN A 191 -31.32 1.27 -9.82
C GLN A 191 -31.18 2.06 -8.51
N SER A 192 -32.18 1.90 -7.63
CA SER A 192 -32.13 2.50 -6.29
C SER A 192 -30.97 1.95 -5.45
N ALA A 193 -30.70 0.65 -5.49
CA ALA A 193 -29.59 0.02 -4.80
C ALA A 193 -28.24 0.55 -5.32
N GLN A 194 -28.06 0.62 -6.64
CA GLN A 194 -26.85 1.14 -7.25
C GLN A 194 -26.63 2.64 -6.91
N ALA A 195 -27.70 3.41 -6.86
CA ALA A 195 -27.65 4.81 -6.42
C ALA A 195 -27.19 4.92 -4.95
N HIS A 196 -27.70 4.07 -4.07
CA HIS A 196 -27.26 4.00 -2.68
C HIS A 196 -25.78 3.58 -2.55
N VAL A 197 -25.28 2.70 -3.40
CA VAL A 197 -23.84 2.38 -3.47
C VAL A 197 -23.02 3.64 -3.78
N VAL A 198 -23.43 4.44 -4.76
CA VAL A 198 -22.71 5.69 -5.08
C VAL A 198 -22.77 6.69 -3.92
N ILE A 199 -23.93 6.83 -3.26
CA ILE A 199 -24.06 7.69 -2.06
C ILE A 199 -23.09 7.22 -0.97
N GLY A 200 -23.03 5.91 -0.69
CA GLY A 200 -22.10 5.34 0.27
C GLY A 200 -20.65 5.63 -0.09
N ASN A 201 -20.26 5.43 -1.34
CA ASN A 201 -18.90 5.71 -1.83
C ASN A 201 -18.50 7.18 -1.63
N LEU A 202 -19.45 8.10 -1.75
CA LEU A 202 -19.24 9.54 -1.62
C LEU A 202 -19.42 10.07 -0.18
N SER A 203 -19.82 9.25 0.78
CA SER A 203 -20.04 9.64 2.18
C SER A 203 -18.80 9.31 3.06
N GLU A 204 -17.60 9.64 2.58
CA GLU A 204 -16.34 9.29 3.27
C GLU A 204 -16.19 9.96 4.64
N ASP A 205 -16.73 11.16 4.80
CA ASP A 205 -16.64 11.97 6.02
C ASP A 205 -17.74 11.63 7.05
N ASP A 206 -18.69 10.75 6.71
CA ASP A 206 -19.80 10.35 7.57
C ASP A 206 -19.97 8.81 7.57
N PRO A 207 -19.30 8.11 8.50
CA PRO A 207 -19.34 6.65 8.57
C PRO A 207 -20.74 6.06 8.76
N GLU A 208 -21.62 6.74 9.51
CA GLU A 208 -23.01 6.27 9.73
C GLU A 208 -23.83 6.38 8.44
N ALA A 209 -23.76 7.52 7.76
CA ALA A 209 -24.46 7.72 6.49
C ALA A 209 -23.91 6.77 5.41
N ARG A 210 -22.60 6.51 5.43
CA ARG A 210 -21.93 5.57 4.54
C ARG A 210 -22.43 4.14 4.73
N ARG A 211 -22.41 3.64 5.98
CA ARG A 211 -22.91 2.31 6.32
C ARG A 211 -24.39 2.18 6.00
N GLY A 212 -25.20 3.15 6.43
CA GLY A 212 -26.63 3.14 6.18
C GLY A 212 -26.99 3.14 4.69
N SER A 213 -26.17 3.75 3.83
CA SER A 213 -26.36 3.71 2.39
C SER A 213 -26.07 2.33 1.80
N TYR A 214 -24.99 1.65 2.22
CA TYR A 214 -24.71 0.28 1.77
C TYR A 214 -25.74 -0.71 2.29
N ASP A 215 -26.21 -0.58 3.53
CA ASP A 215 -27.25 -1.45 4.10
C ASP A 215 -28.56 -1.31 3.31
N LYS A 216 -28.97 -0.08 2.98
CA LYS A 216 -30.14 0.15 2.10
C LYS A 216 -29.96 -0.43 0.70
N ALA A 217 -28.75 -0.36 0.13
CA ALA A 217 -28.48 -0.98 -1.17
C ALA A 217 -28.70 -2.49 -1.11
N VAL A 218 -28.22 -3.15 -0.05
CA VAL A 218 -28.41 -4.59 0.17
C VAL A 218 -29.89 -4.93 0.45
N ASP A 219 -30.60 -4.12 1.23
CA ASP A 219 -32.03 -4.32 1.49
C ASP A 219 -32.87 -4.27 0.21
N LEU A 220 -32.51 -3.37 -0.73
CA LEU A 220 -33.19 -3.21 -2.02
C LEU A 220 -32.83 -4.33 -3.01
N SER A 221 -31.58 -4.77 -3.04
CA SER A 221 -31.09 -5.80 -3.95
C SER A 221 -30.21 -6.82 -3.20
N PRO A 222 -30.82 -7.72 -2.40
CA PRO A 222 -30.08 -8.56 -1.46
C PRO A 222 -29.20 -9.64 -2.10
N ARG A 223 -29.38 -9.95 -3.38
CA ARG A 223 -28.59 -10.92 -4.14
C ARG A 223 -27.76 -10.30 -5.27
N ASP A 224 -27.74 -8.97 -5.40
CA ASP A 224 -26.91 -8.32 -6.41
C ASP A 224 -25.42 -8.45 -6.04
N VAL A 225 -24.64 -9.01 -6.97
CA VAL A 225 -23.21 -9.32 -6.79
C VAL A 225 -22.39 -8.05 -6.53
N ASP A 226 -22.65 -6.96 -7.28
CA ASP A 226 -21.90 -5.73 -7.16
C ASP A 226 -22.20 -5.01 -5.85
N VAL A 227 -23.46 -5.01 -5.44
CA VAL A 227 -23.90 -4.42 -4.15
C VAL A 227 -23.25 -5.17 -2.99
N ARG A 228 -23.33 -6.51 -2.98
CA ARG A 228 -22.72 -7.34 -1.94
C ARG A 228 -21.20 -7.19 -1.92
N ARG A 229 -20.57 -7.25 -3.07
CA ARG A 229 -19.12 -7.05 -3.17
C ARG A 229 -18.70 -5.69 -2.61
N THR A 230 -19.43 -4.62 -2.97
CA THR A 230 -19.07 -3.27 -2.53
C THR A 230 -19.25 -3.11 -1.02
N ARG A 231 -20.36 -3.60 -0.44
CA ARG A 231 -20.55 -3.58 1.01
C ARG A 231 -19.52 -4.45 1.73
N GLY A 232 -19.21 -5.64 1.22
CA GLY A 232 -18.19 -6.52 1.76
C GLY A 232 -16.80 -5.84 1.82
N LEU A 233 -16.40 -5.15 0.76
CA LEU A 233 -15.15 -4.36 0.78
C LEU A 233 -15.19 -3.24 1.83
N TYR A 234 -16.31 -2.54 1.97
CA TYR A 234 -16.48 -1.53 2.99
C TYR A 234 -16.37 -2.12 4.41
N LEU A 235 -17.05 -3.24 4.66
CA LEU A 235 -17.01 -3.92 5.96
C LEU A 235 -15.59 -4.40 6.32
N MET A 236 -14.81 -4.88 5.33
CA MET A 236 -13.39 -5.20 5.55
C MET A 236 -12.60 -3.98 6.04
N MET A 237 -12.85 -2.80 5.46
CA MET A 237 -12.15 -1.56 5.84
C MET A 237 -12.52 -1.09 7.25
N GLU A 238 -13.78 -1.30 7.65
CA GLU A 238 -14.28 -0.95 8.99
C GLU A 238 -13.91 -1.98 10.07
N GLY A 239 -13.30 -3.11 9.68
CA GLY A 239 -12.93 -4.16 10.61
C GLY A 239 -14.04 -5.17 10.94
N ASP A 240 -15.14 -5.17 10.18
CA ASP A 240 -16.22 -6.16 10.23
C ASP A 240 -15.97 -7.28 9.22
N GLN A 241 -14.97 -8.12 9.51
CA GLN A 241 -14.52 -9.18 8.61
C GLN A 241 -15.59 -10.28 8.44
N ASP A 242 -16.31 -10.63 9.50
CA ASP A 242 -17.36 -11.65 9.41
C ASP A 242 -18.54 -11.15 8.55
N GLY A 243 -18.92 -9.89 8.67
CA GLY A 243 -19.91 -9.27 7.79
C GLY A 243 -19.44 -9.24 6.34
N ALA A 244 -18.17 -8.96 6.10
CA ALA A 244 -17.59 -8.99 4.76
C ALA A 244 -17.62 -10.39 4.15
N VAL A 245 -17.22 -11.43 4.91
CA VAL A 245 -17.28 -12.83 4.48
C VAL A 245 -18.72 -13.23 4.11
N ALA A 246 -19.70 -12.84 4.93
CA ALA A 246 -21.10 -13.15 4.65
C ALA A 246 -21.61 -12.48 3.35
N ASP A 247 -21.18 -11.25 3.05
CA ASP A 247 -21.51 -10.59 1.79
C ASP A 247 -20.84 -11.26 0.58
N PHE A 248 -19.58 -11.65 0.70
CA PHE A 248 -18.89 -12.40 -0.36
C PHE A 248 -19.45 -13.81 -0.54
N ASP A 249 -19.92 -14.47 0.52
CA ASP A 249 -20.61 -15.75 0.41
C ASP A 249 -21.83 -15.66 -0.51
N VAL A 250 -22.69 -14.65 -0.29
CA VAL A 250 -23.86 -14.42 -1.16
C VAL A 250 -23.44 -14.08 -2.58
N ALA A 251 -22.40 -13.25 -2.76
CA ALA A 251 -21.92 -12.90 -4.10
C ALA A 251 -21.35 -14.12 -4.86
N ILE A 252 -20.66 -15.04 -4.17
CA ILE A 252 -20.15 -16.31 -4.75
C ILE A 252 -21.28 -17.28 -5.06
N GLU A 253 -22.38 -17.29 -4.28
CA GLU A 253 -23.56 -18.10 -4.61
C GLU A 253 -24.22 -17.66 -5.93
N GLU A 254 -24.22 -16.34 -6.20
CA GLU A 254 -24.82 -15.77 -7.43
C GLU A 254 -23.88 -15.86 -8.64
N ASP A 255 -22.57 -15.67 -8.44
CA ASP A 255 -21.54 -15.82 -9.48
C ASP A 255 -20.42 -16.74 -8.97
N PRO A 256 -20.60 -18.06 -9.10
CA PRO A 256 -19.63 -19.03 -8.59
C PRO A 256 -18.29 -19.04 -9.31
N ASP A 257 -18.22 -18.49 -10.51
CA ASP A 257 -17.02 -18.50 -11.35
C ASP A 257 -16.16 -17.23 -11.19
N ASP A 258 -16.64 -16.21 -10.47
CA ASP A 258 -15.84 -15.01 -10.21
C ASP A 258 -14.75 -15.28 -9.15
N THR A 259 -13.55 -15.54 -9.65
CA THR A 259 -12.36 -15.78 -8.80
C THR A 259 -11.91 -14.56 -8.02
N ARG A 260 -12.30 -13.34 -8.43
CA ARG A 260 -11.95 -12.09 -7.73
C ARG A 260 -12.73 -11.94 -6.43
N ILE A 261 -14.01 -12.32 -6.44
CA ILE A 261 -14.81 -12.33 -5.21
C ILE A 261 -14.23 -13.35 -4.22
N ARG A 262 -13.81 -14.53 -4.72
CA ARG A 262 -13.12 -15.53 -3.88
C ARG A 262 -11.77 -14.99 -3.34
N GLU A 263 -11.02 -14.24 -4.12
CA GLU A 263 -9.81 -13.57 -3.63
C GLU A 263 -10.14 -12.62 -2.47
N MET A 264 -11.14 -11.75 -2.63
CA MET A 264 -11.58 -10.81 -1.59
C MET A 264 -12.04 -11.53 -0.32
N ARG A 265 -12.83 -12.62 -0.49
CA ARG A 265 -13.25 -13.47 0.63
C ARG A 265 -12.06 -14.08 1.37
N GLY A 266 -11.08 -14.59 0.63
CA GLY A 266 -9.85 -15.14 1.20
C GLY A 266 -9.07 -14.08 2.02
N LEU A 267 -8.99 -12.85 1.52
CA LEU A 267 -8.38 -11.74 2.26
C LEU A 267 -9.19 -11.38 3.52
N ALA A 268 -10.52 -11.36 3.44
CA ALA A 268 -11.39 -11.13 4.61
C ALA A 268 -11.19 -12.23 5.68
N LEU A 269 -11.12 -13.49 5.26
CA LEU A 269 -10.85 -14.62 6.15
C LEU A 269 -9.48 -14.52 6.83
N LEU A 270 -8.44 -14.07 6.11
CA LEU A 270 -7.12 -13.81 6.70
C LEU A 270 -7.16 -12.69 7.74
N MET A 271 -7.88 -11.60 7.45
CA MET A 271 -8.07 -10.50 8.41
C MET A 271 -8.86 -10.95 9.64
N ALA A 272 -9.79 -11.89 9.48
CA ALA A 272 -10.51 -12.57 10.57
C ALA A 272 -9.68 -13.64 11.30
N GLN A 273 -8.40 -13.81 10.97
CA GLN A 273 -7.50 -14.83 11.50
C GLN A 273 -7.95 -16.29 11.23
N ARG A 274 -8.82 -16.49 10.24
CA ARG A 274 -9.35 -17.79 9.80
C ARG A 274 -8.49 -18.37 8.68
N THR A 275 -7.22 -18.65 9.00
CA THR A 275 -6.18 -19.01 8.01
C THR A 275 -6.51 -20.29 7.24
N ASP A 276 -7.03 -21.32 7.90
CA ASP A 276 -7.37 -22.60 7.24
C ASP A 276 -8.54 -22.43 6.24
N ASP A 277 -9.56 -21.63 6.61
CA ASP A 277 -10.67 -21.30 5.72
C ASP A 277 -10.20 -20.49 4.51
N ALA A 278 -9.26 -19.57 4.73
CA ALA A 278 -8.65 -18.78 3.65
C ALA A 278 -7.86 -19.66 2.66
N LEU A 279 -7.06 -20.61 3.18
CA LEU A 279 -6.34 -21.57 2.32
C LEU A 279 -7.31 -22.40 1.48
N LYS A 280 -8.35 -22.97 2.10
CA LYS A 280 -9.37 -23.70 1.37
C LYS A 280 -10.04 -22.85 0.29
N ASN A 281 -10.37 -21.60 0.63
CA ASN A 281 -10.95 -20.67 -0.33
C ASN A 281 -10.02 -20.37 -1.52
N PHE A 282 -8.70 -20.22 -1.28
CA PHE A 282 -7.73 -20.04 -2.36
C PHE A 282 -7.53 -21.34 -3.17
N ASP A 283 -7.59 -22.51 -2.55
CA ASP A 283 -7.55 -23.79 -3.24
C ASP A 283 -8.75 -23.93 -4.19
N ASP A 284 -9.98 -23.69 -3.71
CA ASP A 284 -11.20 -23.70 -4.50
C ASP A 284 -11.15 -22.68 -5.67
N ALA A 285 -10.59 -21.49 -5.42
CA ALA A 285 -10.42 -20.47 -6.46
C ALA A 285 -9.37 -20.86 -7.52
N LEU A 286 -8.30 -21.54 -7.11
CA LEU A 286 -7.26 -22.05 -8.01
C LEU A 286 -7.69 -23.28 -8.80
N GLU A 287 -8.74 -24.02 -8.39
CA GLU A 287 -9.38 -25.03 -9.23
C GLU A 287 -10.07 -24.39 -10.44
N LEU A 288 -10.65 -23.20 -10.29
CA LEU A 288 -11.29 -22.43 -11.37
C LEU A 288 -10.27 -21.72 -12.26
N ALA A 289 -9.22 -21.17 -11.67
CA ALA A 289 -8.17 -20.43 -12.36
C ALA A 289 -6.77 -20.88 -11.92
N PRO A 290 -6.28 -22.02 -12.41
CA PRO A 290 -5.03 -22.65 -11.93
C PRO A 290 -3.80 -21.77 -12.08
N ASP A 291 -3.74 -20.90 -13.09
CA ASP A 291 -2.60 -20.05 -13.39
C ASP A 291 -2.82 -18.57 -13.02
N SER A 292 -3.80 -18.30 -12.14
CA SER A 292 -4.00 -16.95 -11.61
C SER A 292 -2.81 -16.52 -10.73
N ALA A 293 -2.02 -15.59 -11.23
CA ALA A 293 -0.84 -15.08 -10.49
C ALA A 293 -1.23 -14.44 -9.15
N ASP A 294 -2.35 -13.74 -9.10
CA ASP A 294 -2.83 -13.08 -7.88
C ASP A 294 -3.22 -14.12 -6.82
N LEU A 295 -4.01 -15.16 -7.18
CA LEU A 295 -4.39 -16.23 -6.24
C LEU A 295 -3.19 -17.05 -5.76
N LEU A 296 -2.27 -17.40 -6.65
CA LEU A 296 -1.02 -18.08 -6.31
C LEU A 296 -0.18 -17.23 -5.36
N PHE A 297 -0.06 -15.93 -5.62
CA PHE A 297 0.67 -15.01 -4.73
C PHE A 297 0.01 -14.92 -3.35
N GLN A 298 -1.33 -14.78 -3.27
CA GLN A 298 -2.03 -14.71 -1.98
C GLN A 298 -1.85 -16.01 -1.18
N ARG A 299 -2.02 -17.19 -1.82
CA ARG A 299 -1.81 -18.46 -1.14
C ARG A 299 -0.35 -18.66 -0.73
N GLY A 300 0.60 -18.29 -1.59
CA GLY A 300 2.03 -18.29 -1.28
C GLY A 300 2.38 -17.41 -0.07
N ARG A 301 1.75 -16.24 0.06
CA ARG A 301 1.89 -15.38 1.24
C ARG A 301 1.41 -16.06 2.52
N VAL A 302 0.27 -16.77 2.45
CA VAL A 302 -0.24 -17.51 3.60
C VAL A 302 0.73 -18.61 3.99
N PHE A 303 1.21 -19.42 3.04
CA PHE A 303 2.20 -20.45 3.32
C PHE A 303 3.50 -19.88 3.91
N ALA A 304 3.97 -18.74 3.41
CA ALA A 304 5.14 -18.04 3.96
C ALA A 304 4.92 -17.60 5.41
N SER A 305 3.74 -17.06 5.73
CA SER A 305 3.40 -16.65 7.11
C SER A 305 3.30 -17.82 8.09
N MET A 306 2.95 -19.00 7.60
CA MET A 306 2.91 -20.26 8.37
C MET A 306 4.29 -20.95 8.47
N GLY A 307 5.33 -20.38 7.87
CA GLY A 307 6.67 -20.99 7.81
C GLY A 307 6.79 -22.15 6.82
N ASN A 308 5.77 -22.39 6.01
CA ASN A 308 5.82 -23.42 4.97
C ASN A 308 6.50 -22.87 3.70
N THR A 309 7.81 -22.71 3.80
CA THR A 309 8.62 -22.08 2.74
C THR A 309 8.55 -22.86 1.42
N GLU A 310 8.49 -24.19 1.46
CA GLU A 310 8.45 -25.03 0.25
C GLU A 310 7.20 -24.75 -0.61
N ARG A 311 6.01 -24.77 0.01
CA ARG A 311 4.75 -24.47 -0.69
C ARG A 311 4.68 -23.01 -1.13
N ALA A 312 5.17 -22.10 -0.29
CA ALA A 312 5.24 -20.69 -0.64
C ALA A 312 6.08 -20.47 -1.90
N MET A 313 7.28 -21.07 -1.97
CA MET A 313 8.16 -20.97 -3.14
C MET A 313 7.52 -21.56 -4.39
N ALA A 314 6.87 -22.72 -4.29
CA ALA A 314 6.19 -23.35 -5.42
C ALA A 314 5.08 -22.47 -6.00
N ASP A 315 4.25 -21.85 -5.16
CA ASP A 315 3.22 -20.92 -5.59
C ASP A 315 3.80 -19.64 -6.20
N LEU A 316 4.86 -19.08 -5.59
CA LEU A 316 5.53 -17.88 -6.11
C LEU A 316 6.21 -18.13 -7.46
N ASP A 317 6.83 -19.30 -7.66
CA ASP A 317 7.42 -19.69 -8.94
C ASP A 317 6.35 -19.73 -10.03
N ARG A 318 5.19 -20.31 -9.75
CA ARG A 318 4.05 -20.34 -10.68
C ARG A 318 3.50 -18.94 -10.94
N ALA A 319 3.33 -18.12 -9.90
CA ALA A 319 2.87 -16.73 -10.05
C ALA A 319 3.80 -15.91 -10.94
N ILE A 320 5.12 -16.05 -10.75
CA ILE A 320 6.16 -15.39 -11.58
C ILE A 320 6.16 -15.95 -13.01
N ALA A 321 5.93 -17.24 -13.19
CA ALA A 321 5.83 -17.84 -14.53
C ALA A 321 4.61 -17.31 -15.28
N ALA A 322 3.45 -17.14 -14.60
CA ALA A 322 2.23 -16.60 -15.19
C ALA A 322 2.35 -15.11 -15.53
N VAL A 323 2.96 -14.31 -14.63
CA VAL A 323 3.18 -12.87 -14.82
C VAL A 323 4.64 -12.54 -14.51
N PRO A 324 5.57 -12.68 -15.48
CA PRO A 324 7.01 -12.52 -15.26
C PRO A 324 7.42 -11.14 -14.75
N GLU A 325 6.56 -10.16 -14.85
CA GLU A 325 6.85 -8.78 -14.50
C GLU A 325 6.20 -8.34 -13.17
N ALA A 326 5.49 -9.23 -12.49
CA ALA A 326 4.91 -8.94 -11.17
C ALA A 326 6.03 -8.75 -10.13
N ALA A 327 6.03 -7.61 -9.46
CA ALA A 327 7.04 -7.27 -8.47
C ALA A 327 6.82 -7.99 -7.14
N GLU A 328 5.58 -8.04 -6.66
CA GLU A 328 5.24 -8.55 -5.34
C GLU A 328 5.62 -10.03 -5.12
N PRO A 329 5.32 -10.96 -6.05
CA PRO A 329 5.78 -12.36 -5.91
C PRO A 329 7.30 -12.48 -5.87
N ARG A 330 8.03 -11.68 -6.67
CA ARG A 330 9.51 -11.66 -6.66
C ARG A 330 10.07 -11.14 -5.35
N VAL A 331 9.54 -10.03 -4.83
CA VAL A 331 9.98 -9.46 -3.56
C VAL A 331 9.75 -10.44 -2.42
N LEU A 332 8.62 -11.15 -2.40
CA LEU A 332 8.35 -12.16 -1.39
C LEU A 332 9.30 -13.35 -1.54
N ARG A 333 9.54 -13.84 -2.77
CA ARG A 333 10.48 -14.93 -3.03
C ARG A 333 11.91 -14.54 -2.63
N ALA A 334 12.33 -13.32 -2.94
CA ALA A 334 13.61 -12.78 -2.51
C ALA A 334 13.77 -12.74 -0.99
N ARG A 335 12.71 -12.38 -0.26
CA ARG A 335 12.71 -12.42 1.21
C ARG A 335 12.86 -13.83 1.75
N LEU A 336 12.19 -14.82 1.15
CA LEU A 336 12.32 -16.21 1.53
C LEU A 336 13.73 -16.75 1.21
N HIS A 337 14.31 -16.36 0.08
CA HIS A 337 15.69 -16.66 -0.26
C HIS A 337 16.67 -16.09 0.77
N GLN A 338 16.51 -14.82 1.17
CA GLN A 338 17.35 -14.20 2.20
C GLN A 338 17.24 -14.95 3.53
N GLN A 339 16.04 -15.29 3.98
CA GLN A 339 15.81 -16.06 5.21
C GLN A 339 16.47 -17.43 5.18
N ALA A 340 16.54 -18.05 4.00
CA ALA A 340 17.23 -19.31 3.77
C ALA A 340 18.77 -19.16 3.58
N GLY A 341 19.32 -17.94 3.69
CA GLY A 341 20.74 -17.66 3.45
C GLY A 341 21.16 -17.63 1.97
N ASN A 342 20.21 -17.72 1.04
CA ASN A 342 20.46 -17.64 -0.40
C ASN A 342 20.42 -16.18 -0.90
N SER A 343 21.43 -15.40 -0.52
CA SER A 343 21.52 -13.98 -0.95
C SER A 343 21.61 -13.82 -2.47
N ALA A 344 22.18 -14.77 -3.20
CA ALA A 344 22.28 -14.71 -4.65
C ALA A 344 20.90 -14.78 -5.32
N GLY A 345 20.06 -15.74 -4.94
CA GLY A 345 18.68 -15.85 -5.45
C GLY A 345 17.82 -14.64 -5.06
N ALA A 346 18.03 -14.11 -3.83
CA ALA A 346 17.35 -12.89 -3.41
C ALA A 346 17.71 -11.69 -4.29
N LEU A 347 19.00 -11.49 -4.57
CA LEU A 347 19.46 -10.37 -5.40
C LEU A 347 18.99 -10.48 -6.85
N GLU A 348 18.93 -11.68 -7.43
CA GLU A 348 18.41 -11.89 -8.79
C GLU A 348 16.96 -11.38 -8.91
N ASP A 349 16.09 -11.75 -7.98
CA ASP A 349 14.69 -11.29 -7.96
C ASP A 349 14.57 -9.78 -7.74
N ILE A 350 15.37 -9.24 -6.79
CA ILE A 350 15.38 -7.81 -6.48
C ILE A 350 15.85 -6.98 -7.68
N GLU A 351 16.93 -7.39 -8.36
CA GLU A 351 17.45 -6.69 -9.53
C GLU A 351 16.44 -6.69 -10.67
N ARG A 352 15.69 -7.77 -10.84
CA ARG A 352 14.62 -7.83 -11.83
C ARG A 352 13.52 -6.82 -11.53
N VAL A 353 13.12 -6.67 -10.27
CA VAL A 353 12.15 -5.65 -9.85
C VAL A 353 12.71 -4.24 -10.07
N LEU A 354 13.92 -3.96 -9.59
CA LEU A 354 14.55 -2.64 -9.67
C LEU A 354 14.92 -2.22 -11.09
N SER A 355 15.07 -3.18 -12.02
CA SER A 355 15.30 -2.87 -13.44
C SER A 355 14.10 -2.19 -14.10
N ARG A 356 12.89 -2.41 -13.58
CA ARG A 356 11.64 -1.82 -14.06
C ARG A 356 11.17 -0.64 -13.22
N ASP A 357 11.18 -0.82 -11.91
CA ASP A 357 10.90 0.23 -10.95
C ASP A 357 12.14 0.45 -10.06
N PRO A 358 13.06 1.32 -10.50
CA PRO A 358 14.28 1.60 -9.76
C PRO A 358 14.05 2.14 -8.36
N ASP A 359 12.86 2.63 -8.07
CA ASP A 359 12.47 3.22 -6.79
C ASP A 359 11.50 2.34 -5.97
N HIS A 360 11.36 1.05 -6.34
CA HIS A 360 10.47 0.11 -5.63
C HIS A 360 10.88 -0.04 -4.16
N PRO A 361 10.05 0.38 -3.18
CA PRO A 361 10.50 0.54 -1.79
C PRO A 361 10.96 -0.77 -1.15
N SER A 362 10.15 -1.84 -1.23
CA SER A 362 10.48 -3.11 -0.61
C SER A 362 11.71 -3.80 -1.23
N ALA A 363 11.96 -3.57 -2.52
CA ALA A 363 13.13 -4.10 -3.19
C ALA A 363 14.41 -3.34 -2.77
N LEU A 364 14.35 -2.01 -2.65
CA LEU A 364 15.45 -1.20 -2.12
C LEU A 364 15.76 -1.56 -0.66
N GLU A 365 14.72 -1.69 0.18
CA GLU A 365 14.90 -2.09 1.59
C GLU A 365 15.62 -3.44 1.69
N LEU A 366 15.14 -4.44 0.95
CA LEU A 366 15.70 -5.78 1.02
C LEU A 366 17.13 -5.84 0.47
N ARG A 367 17.43 -5.14 -0.64
CA ARG A 367 18.79 -5.04 -1.18
C ARG A 367 19.73 -4.35 -0.19
N GLY A 368 19.30 -3.25 0.39
CA GLY A 368 20.07 -2.53 1.40
C GLY A 368 20.36 -3.38 2.64
N LEU A 369 19.41 -4.20 3.10
CA LEU A 369 19.63 -5.13 4.22
C LEU A 369 20.63 -6.23 3.85
N ILE A 370 20.53 -6.84 2.66
CA ILE A 370 21.49 -7.85 2.18
C ILE A 370 22.91 -7.24 2.06
N ALA A 371 23.01 -6.01 1.55
CA ALA A 371 24.29 -5.30 1.48
C ALA A 371 24.87 -5.04 2.86
N ALA A 372 24.04 -4.64 3.83
CA ALA A 372 24.46 -4.43 5.22
C ALA A 372 24.94 -5.72 5.90
N ASP A 373 24.23 -6.84 5.69
CA ASP A 373 24.64 -8.16 6.20
C ASP A 373 26.00 -8.60 5.61
N SER A 374 26.30 -8.16 4.39
CA SER A 374 27.58 -8.39 3.72
C SER A 374 28.66 -7.35 4.07
N ASN A 375 28.38 -6.41 5.00
CA ASN A 375 29.19 -5.26 5.38
C ASN A 375 29.44 -4.26 4.23
N ASP A 376 28.65 -4.30 3.14
CA ASP A 376 28.67 -3.28 2.09
C ASP A 376 27.78 -2.09 2.51
N TYR A 377 28.23 -1.36 3.53
CA TYR A 377 27.50 -0.22 4.06
C TYR A 377 27.32 0.91 3.03
N PRO A 378 28.24 1.21 2.12
CA PRO A 378 28.04 2.21 1.07
C PRO A 378 26.83 1.88 0.18
N ALA A 379 26.67 0.62 -0.27
CA ALA A 379 25.53 0.20 -1.05
C ALA A 379 24.22 0.27 -0.24
N ALA A 380 24.23 -0.23 0.99
CA ALA A 380 23.09 -0.17 1.90
C ALA A 380 22.62 1.29 2.14
N ILE A 381 23.56 2.19 2.45
CA ILE A 381 23.29 3.62 2.64
C ILE A 381 22.69 4.26 1.38
N ALA A 382 23.18 3.89 0.19
CA ALA A 382 22.65 4.41 -1.07
C ALA A 382 21.17 4.06 -1.25
N ASP A 383 20.78 2.81 -0.99
CA ASP A 383 19.40 2.36 -1.09
C ASP A 383 18.50 3.01 -0.03
N PHE A 384 18.92 3.05 1.23
CA PHE A 384 18.16 3.68 2.30
C PHE A 384 18.04 5.21 2.13
N ARG A 385 19.02 5.88 1.54
CA ARG A 385 18.87 7.29 1.12
C ARG A 385 17.78 7.47 0.07
N ARG A 386 17.58 6.51 -0.83
CA ARG A 386 16.48 6.56 -1.80
C ARG A 386 15.13 6.40 -1.11
N LEU A 387 15.01 5.47 -0.16
CA LEU A 387 13.81 5.28 0.65
C LEU A 387 13.44 6.54 1.44
N VAL A 388 14.41 7.17 2.10
CA VAL A 388 14.20 8.43 2.83
C VAL A 388 13.76 9.57 1.90
N ARG A 389 14.24 9.63 0.65
CA ARG A 389 13.77 10.64 -0.33
C ARG A 389 12.32 10.40 -0.75
N GLN A 390 11.88 9.16 -0.83
CA GLN A 390 10.50 8.81 -1.18
C GLN A 390 9.52 9.16 -0.04
N ASN A 391 9.92 8.88 1.19
CA ASN A 391 9.11 9.17 2.38
C ASN A 391 9.97 9.83 3.47
N PRO A 392 10.19 11.15 3.40
CA PRO A 392 10.98 11.88 4.40
C PRO A 392 10.36 11.94 5.79
N GLY A 393 9.08 11.56 5.92
CA GLY A 393 8.33 11.49 7.17
C GLY A 393 8.36 10.13 7.87
N ASP A 394 9.04 9.13 7.31
CA ASP A 394 9.17 7.81 7.94
C ASP A 394 10.34 7.80 8.93
N ALA A 395 10.03 8.02 10.21
CA ALA A 395 11.02 8.02 11.27
C ALA A 395 11.79 6.70 11.38
N VAL A 396 11.15 5.56 11.04
CA VAL A 396 11.77 4.23 11.14
C VAL A 396 12.85 4.08 10.07
N VAL A 397 12.55 4.42 8.83
CA VAL A 397 13.53 4.34 7.72
C VAL A 397 14.69 5.31 7.94
N VAL A 398 14.39 6.53 8.43
CA VAL A 398 15.43 7.52 8.79
C VAL A 398 16.31 6.98 9.91
N GLY A 399 15.74 6.35 10.94
CA GLY A 399 16.48 5.70 12.03
C GLY A 399 17.35 4.53 11.54
N GLN A 400 16.83 3.67 10.66
CA GLN A 400 17.58 2.57 10.04
C GLN A 400 18.80 3.10 9.27
N LEU A 401 18.63 4.18 8.51
CA LEU A 401 19.76 4.86 7.85
C LEU A 401 20.79 5.37 8.87
N GLY A 402 20.35 5.82 10.04
CA GLY A 402 21.25 6.18 11.15
C GLY A 402 22.10 5.01 11.63
N PHE A 403 21.50 3.84 11.80
CA PHE A 403 22.24 2.62 12.18
C PHE A 403 23.22 2.16 11.10
N LEU A 404 22.89 2.30 9.83
CA LEU A 404 23.81 2.00 8.73
C LEU A 404 25.05 2.92 8.77
N TYR A 405 24.87 4.21 9.03
CA TYR A 405 25.99 5.12 9.22
C TYR A 405 26.83 4.79 10.46
N LEU A 406 26.19 4.37 11.56
CA LEU A 406 26.92 3.94 12.75
C LEU A 406 27.76 2.69 12.47
N ALA A 407 27.19 1.72 11.77
CA ALA A 407 27.90 0.50 11.34
C ALA A 407 29.04 0.82 10.35
N ALA A 408 28.85 1.81 9.47
CA ALA A 408 29.90 2.33 8.59
C ALA A 408 30.99 3.14 9.31
N LYS A 409 30.92 3.27 10.64
CA LYS A 409 31.81 4.08 11.47
C LYS A 409 31.76 5.58 11.15
N GLU A 410 30.58 6.06 10.78
CA GLU A 410 30.26 7.47 10.51
C GLU A 410 29.31 8.04 11.60
N PRO A 411 29.71 8.12 12.87
CA PRO A 411 28.81 8.43 13.99
C PRO A 411 28.17 9.82 13.90
N ARG A 412 28.83 10.81 13.31
CA ARG A 412 28.26 12.16 13.16
C ARG A 412 27.12 12.18 12.15
N GLU A 413 27.23 11.41 11.05
CA GLU A 413 26.11 11.22 10.12
C GLU A 413 24.97 10.44 10.79
N ALA A 414 25.31 9.41 11.58
CA ALA A 414 24.33 8.66 12.37
C ALA A 414 23.53 9.59 13.31
N ILE A 415 24.21 10.46 14.07
CA ILE A 415 23.58 11.45 14.96
C ILE A 415 22.61 12.35 14.19
N ARG A 416 23.01 12.84 13.00
CA ARG A 416 22.12 13.66 12.15
C ARG A 416 20.85 12.90 11.75
N ARG A 417 20.97 11.61 11.38
CA ARG A 417 19.81 10.80 10.99
C ARG A 417 18.91 10.47 12.18
N PHE A 418 19.49 10.05 13.30
CA PHE A 418 18.70 9.82 14.52
C PHE A 418 18.02 11.09 15.03
N SER A 419 18.69 12.25 14.97
CA SER A 419 18.06 13.53 15.33
C SER A 419 16.87 13.82 14.42
N ARG A 420 17.00 13.58 13.11
CA ARG A 420 15.87 13.75 12.19
C ARG A 420 14.74 12.74 12.46
N ALA A 421 15.04 11.49 12.79
CA ALA A 421 14.03 10.50 13.17
C ALA A 421 13.26 10.95 14.43
N LEU A 422 13.97 11.52 15.42
CA LEU A 422 13.38 12.03 16.67
C LEU A 422 12.62 13.36 16.52
N GLU A 423 12.90 14.15 15.47
CA GLU A 423 12.05 15.29 15.09
C GLU A 423 10.71 14.84 14.54
N ILE A 424 10.67 13.69 13.84
CA ILE A 424 9.45 13.10 13.26
C ILE A 424 8.67 12.36 14.35
N ASP A 425 9.34 11.50 15.10
CA ASP A 425 8.78 10.70 16.19
C ASP A 425 9.66 10.83 17.44
N PRO A 426 9.33 11.74 18.39
CA PRO A 426 10.10 11.96 19.61
C PRO A 426 10.16 10.75 20.56
N GLU A 427 9.24 9.78 20.41
CA GLU A 427 9.17 8.57 21.27
C GLU A 427 9.83 7.36 20.62
N GLN A 428 10.49 7.52 19.47
CA GLN A 428 11.16 6.42 18.79
C GLN A 428 12.37 5.93 19.60
N PHE A 429 12.16 4.86 20.37
CA PHE A 429 13.16 4.26 21.26
C PHE A 429 14.48 3.94 20.55
N LEU A 430 14.42 3.28 19.38
CA LEU A 430 15.63 2.85 18.64
C LEU A 430 16.47 4.04 18.18
N ALA A 431 15.86 5.11 17.70
CA ALA A 431 16.60 6.29 17.29
C ALA A 431 17.27 7.01 18.49
N ARG A 432 16.58 7.03 19.62
CA ARG A 432 17.12 7.61 20.85
C ARG A 432 18.31 6.82 21.38
N ARG A 433 18.18 5.50 21.49
CA ARG A 433 19.30 4.62 21.84
C ARG A 433 20.45 4.77 20.85
N GLY A 434 20.15 4.69 19.53
CA GLY A 434 21.17 4.79 18.49
C GLY A 434 21.92 6.12 18.51
N ARG A 435 21.23 7.24 18.84
CA ARG A 435 21.88 8.54 18.99
C ARG A 435 22.78 8.58 20.22
N GLY A 436 22.36 8.00 21.33
CA GLY A 436 23.17 7.81 22.52
C GLY A 436 24.44 6.99 22.23
N ASP A 437 24.28 5.84 21.55
CA ASP A 437 25.43 4.99 21.16
C ASP A 437 26.39 5.73 20.22
N ALA A 438 25.87 6.51 19.28
CA ALA A 438 26.69 7.32 18.39
C ALA A 438 27.39 8.47 19.14
N ALA A 439 26.74 9.06 20.12
CA ALA A 439 27.34 10.10 20.99
C ALA A 439 28.47 9.53 21.86
N ILE A 440 28.32 8.32 22.42
CA ILE A 440 29.41 7.58 23.07
C ILE A 440 30.58 7.46 22.11
N SER A 441 30.33 7.04 20.86
CA SER A 441 31.38 6.79 19.86
C SER A 441 32.23 8.03 19.52
N ILE A 442 31.70 9.23 19.70
CA ILE A 442 32.43 10.50 19.48
C ILE A 442 32.88 11.20 20.77
N GLY A 443 32.63 10.60 21.96
CA GLY A 443 32.98 11.15 23.25
C GLY A 443 32.06 12.24 23.78
N ASP A 444 30.91 12.44 23.19
CA ASP A 444 29.88 13.35 23.71
C ASP A 444 29.06 12.65 24.80
N HIS A 445 29.69 12.43 25.94
CA HIS A 445 29.13 11.67 27.04
C HIS A 445 27.91 12.34 27.67
N ALA A 446 27.86 13.67 27.68
CA ALA A 446 26.72 14.40 28.20
C ALA A 446 25.47 14.20 27.33
N ALA A 447 25.61 14.27 26.00
CA ALA A 447 24.53 13.98 25.07
C ALA A 447 24.12 12.52 25.13
N ALA A 448 25.08 11.59 25.26
CA ALA A 448 24.81 10.17 25.41
C ALA A 448 23.95 9.87 26.65
N ILE A 449 24.30 10.41 27.81
CA ILE A 449 23.53 10.24 29.05
C ILE A 449 22.09 10.74 28.86
N ALA A 450 21.93 11.94 28.32
CA ALA A 450 20.60 12.52 28.12
C ALA A 450 19.69 11.64 27.22
N ASP A 451 20.25 11.08 26.15
CA ASP A 451 19.48 10.20 25.25
C ASP A 451 19.23 8.82 25.87
N LEU A 452 20.21 8.22 26.56
CA LEU A 452 20.05 6.92 27.19
C LEU A 452 19.08 6.99 28.39
N GLU A 453 19.07 8.07 29.16
CA GLU A 453 18.07 8.30 30.21
C GLU A 453 16.65 8.35 29.63
N LYS A 454 16.46 9.09 28.56
CA LYS A 454 15.17 9.14 27.85
C LYS A 454 14.78 7.79 27.23
N ALA A 455 15.75 7.01 26.76
CA ALA A 455 15.50 5.65 26.29
C ALA A 455 15.04 4.74 27.43
N LEU A 456 15.60 4.87 28.65
CA LEU A 456 15.16 4.12 29.83
C LEU A 456 13.78 4.54 30.34
N GLU A 457 13.37 5.80 30.16
CA GLU A 457 12.00 6.21 30.44
C GLU A 457 10.99 5.44 29.55
N LEU A 458 11.37 5.18 28.29
CA LEU A 458 10.53 4.42 27.35
C LEU A 458 10.59 2.91 27.58
N GLN A 459 11.78 2.38 27.92
CA GLN A 459 12.02 0.96 28.18
C GLN A 459 12.91 0.76 29.41
N PRO A 460 12.33 0.73 30.63
CA PRO A 460 13.10 0.70 31.89
C PRO A 460 13.96 -0.56 32.12
N ASP A 461 13.61 -1.67 31.43
CA ASP A 461 14.29 -2.97 31.58
C ASP A 461 15.11 -3.34 30.35
N ASN A 462 15.58 -2.34 29.57
CA ASN A 462 16.45 -2.61 28.44
C ASN A 462 17.91 -2.76 28.91
N ASP A 463 18.41 -3.99 28.91
CA ASP A 463 19.75 -4.35 29.38
C ASP A 463 20.87 -3.60 28.65
N THR A 464 20.76 -3.44 27.34
CA THR A 464 21.74 -2.71 26.52
C THR A 464 21.84 -1.24 26.91
N VAL A 465 20.70 -0.56 27.11
CA VAL A 465 20.68 0.84 27.49
C VAL A 465 21.18 1.04 28.91
N LEU A 466 20.77 0.15 29.84
CA LEU A 466 21.29 0.13 31.22
C LEU A 466 22.82 -0.02 31.25
N ASN A 467 23.33 -0.99 30.48
CA ASN A 467 24.76 -1.23 30.36
C ASN A 467 25.52 -0.01 29.80
N ASN A 468 25.04 0.57 28.69
CA ASN A 468 25.73 1.67 28.02
C ASN A 468 25.72 2.94 28.89
N LEU A 469 24.61 3.23 29.58
CA LEU A 469 24.54 4.33 30.53
C LEU A 469 25.48 4.10 31.72
N ALA A 470 25.48 2.88 32.30
CA ALA A 470 26.38 2.54 33.39
C ALA A 470 27.86 2.66 32.96
N TRP A 471 28.19 2.20 31.76
CA TRP A 471 29.54 2.32 31.20
C TRP A 471 30.01 3.78 31.12
N VAL A 472 29.20 4.66 30.56
CA VAL A 472 29.51 6.10 30.46
C VAL A 472 29.68 6.71 31.84
N LEU A 473 28.79 6.45 32.79
CA LEU A 473 28.86 6.93 34.16
C LEU A 473 30.08 6.41 34.94
N ALA A 474 30.64 5.26 34.59
CA ALA A 474 31.79 4.67 35.24
C ALA A 474 33.12 5.06 34.59
N THR A 475 33.15 5.27 33.27
CA THR A 475 34.42 5.32 32.51
C THR A 475 34.70 6.66 31.80
N SER A 476 33.74 7.58 31.81
CA SER A 476 33.94 8.90 31.16
C SER A 476 35.24 9.58 31.61
N PRO A 477 36.03 10.13 30.69
CA PRO A 477 37.17 11.02 31.07
C PRO A 477 36.72 12.30 31.78
N ASP A 478 35.48 12.76 31.56
CA ASP A 478 34.91 13.94 32.22
C ASP A 478 34.38 13.58 33.61
N ASP A 479 35.05 14.16 34.65
CA ASP A 479 34.66 13.96 36.03
C ASP A 479 33.22 14.44 36.33
N ALA A 480 32.73 15.44 35.60
CA ALA A 480 31.43 16.05 35.84
C ALA A 480 30.26 15.11 35.49
N VAL A 481 30.48 14.12 34.66
CA VAL A 481 29.43 13.17 34.22
C VAL A 481 29.52 11.80 34.91
N ARG A 482 30.61 11.54 35.66
CA ARG A 482 30.77 10.24 36.34
C ARG A 482 29.94 10.15 37.61
N ASP A 483 29.29 9.01 37.77
CA ASP A 483 28.56 8.62 38.99
C ASP A 483 28.69 7.11 39.21
N GLY A 484 29.73 6.72 39.95
CA GLY A 484 30.03 5.30 40.21
C GLY A 484 28.92 4.59 40.98
N LYS A 485 28.21 5.27 41.88
CA LYS A 485 27.09 4.64 42.63
C LYS A 485 25.92 4.31 41.72
N ARG A 486 25.51 5.29 40.93
CA ARG A 486 24.43 5.08 39.94
C ARG A 486 24.85 4.05 38.89
N ALA A 487 26.10 4.06 38.46
CA ALA A 487 26.65 3.07 37.52
C ALA A 487 26.56 1.65 38.09
N ILE A 488 26.82 1.43 39.38
CA ILE A 488 26.67 0.13 40.04
C ILE A 488 25.21 -0.34 39.97
N GLU A 489 24.24 0.51 40.35
CA GLU A 489 22.82 0.17 40.33
C GLU A 489 22.33 -0.26 38.93
N LEU A 490 22.71 0.51 37.91
CA LEU A 490 22.34 0.23 36.52
C LEU A 490 23.03 -1.03 35.97
N ALA A 491 24.34 -1.18 36.20
CA ALA A 491 25.10 -2.33 35.75
C ALA A 491 24.67 -3.62 36.45
N GLN A 492 24.35 -3.57 37.73
CA GLN A 492 23.81 -4.71 38.45
C GLN A 492 22.47 -5.16 37.86
N LYS A 493 21.54 -4.22 37.61
CA LYS A 493 20.26 -4.52 36.94
C LYS A 493 20.49 -5.13 35.56
N ALA A 494 21.44 -4.60 34.77
CA ALA A 494 21.78 -5.16 33.47
C ALA A 494 22.34 -6.60 33.59
N CYS A 495 23.19 -6.89 34.58
CA CYS A 495 23.69 -8.24 34.87
C CYS A 495 22.54 -9.20 35.23
N GLU A 496 21.59 -8.76 36.05
CA GLU A 496 20.42 -9.57 36.44
C GLU A 496 19.55 -9.91 35.21
N LEU A 497 19.25 -8.92 34.39
CA LEU A 497 18.45 -9.11 33.15
C LEU A 497 19.15 -10.03 32.14
N THR A 498 20.47 -10.02 32.08
CA THR A 498 21.27 -10.90 31.20
C THR A 498 21.65 -12.22 31.88
N GLU A 499 21.07 -12.51 33.05
CA GLU A 499 21.36 -13.72 33.84
C GLU A 499 22.87 -13.94 34.07
N TRP A 500 23.64 -12.84 34.17
CA TRP A 500 25.11 -12.86 34.36
C TRP A 500 25.89 -13.62 33.25
N LYS A 501 25.28 -13.75 32.06
CA LYS A 501 25.87 -14.51 30.94
C LYS A 501 26.71 -13.68 29.99
N GLN A 502 26.68 -12.34 30.13
CA GLN A 502 27.31 -11.42 29.18
C GLN A 502 28.58 -10.80 29.77
N PRO A 503 29.80 -11.21 29.32
CA PRO A 503 31.05 -10.75 29.88
C PRO A 503 31.23 -9.23 29.85
N HIS A 504 30.79 -8.56 28.79
CA HIS A 504 30.90 -7.10 28.66
C HIS A 504 30.01 -6.35 29.66
N VAL A 505 28.84 -6.91 30.01
CA VAL A 505 27.95 -6.33 31.02
C VAL A 505 28.57 -6.49 32.42
N ILE A 506 29.15 -7.65 32.70
CA ILE A 506 29.87 -7.92 33.97
C ILE A 506 31.09 -6.99 34.10
N SER A 507 31.81 -6.72 32.99
CA SER A 507 32.93 -5.77 32.97
C SER A 507 32.45 -4.32 33.26
N THR A 508 31.28 -3.92 32.79
CA THR A 508 30.70 -2.61 33.14
C THR A 508 30.47 -2.49 34.65
N LEU A 509 29.98 -3.55 35.29
CA LEU A 509 29.82 -3.56 36.75
C LEU A 509 31.18 -3.46 37.47
N ALA A 510 32.23 -4.15 36.95
CA ALA A 510 33.57 -3.99 37.48
C ALA A 510 34.08 -2.56 37.36
N ALA A 511 33.87 -1.90 36.23
CA ALA A 511 34.22 -0.49 36.01
C ALA A 511 33.51 0.45 37.00
N ALA A 512 32.22 0.19 37.24
CA ALA A 512 31.40 0.96 38.18
C ALA A 512 31.90 0.85 39.62
N HIS A 513 32.30 -0.33 40.09
CA HIS A 513 32.92 -0.53 41.39
C HIS A 513 34.29 0.16 41.48
N ALA A 514 35.11 0.09 40.41
CA ALA A 514 36.39 0.75 40.36
C ALA A 514 36.26 2.29 40.45
N GLU A 515 35.24 2.85 39.78
CA GLU A 515 34.94 4.31 39.87
C GLU A 515 34.51 4.72 41.27
N SER A 516 33.80 3.83 41.98
CA SER A 516 33.40 4.05 43.37
C SER A 516 34.53 3.80 44.37
N GLY A 517 35.74 3.40 43.94
CA GLY A 517 36.91 3.11 44.77
C GLY A 517 36.92 1.69 45.36
N ASP A 518 35.94 0.85 45.05
CA ASP A 518 35.88 -0.56 45.50
C ASP A 518 36.63 -1.45 44.53
N PHE A 519 37.96 -1.46 44.65
CA PHE A 519 38.81 -2.27 43.77
C PHE A 519 38.76 -3.77 44.07
N ASP A 520 38.24 -4.19 45.22
CA ASP A 520 38.12 -5.61 45.54
C ASP A 520 36.97 -6.23 44.71
N GLU A 521 35.79 -5.65 44.71
CA GLU A 521 34.71 -6.08 43.87
C GLU A 521 35.00 -5.82 42.35
N ALA A 522 35.67 -4.72 42.01
CA ALA A 522 36.09 -4.46 40.63
C ALA A 522 36.99 -5.61 40.09
N ARG A 523 37.97 -6.06 40.83
CA ARG A 523 38.82 -7.18 40.42
C ARG A 523 38.06 -8.49 40.33
N LYS A 524 37.15 -8.74 41.25
CA LYS A 524 36.31 -9.94 41.27
C LYS A 524 35.47 -10.05 39.99
N TYR A 525 34.67 -9.00 39.67
CA TYR A 525 33.82 -9.00 38.47
C TYR A 525 34.64 -8.96 37.19
N SER A 526 35.76 -8.23 37.17
CA SER A 526 36.63 -8.19 36.00
C SER A 526 37.24 -9.56 35.67
N ARG A 527 37.67 -10.35 36.69
CA ARG A 527 38.11 -11.74 36.48
C ARG A 527 36.99 -12.62 35.94
N GLN A 528 35.78 -12.50 36.49
CA GLN A 528 34.60 -13.21 35.99
C GLN A 528 34.31 -12.88 34.53
N ALA A 529 34.41 -11.60 34.12
CA ALA A 529 34.23 -11.18 32.74
C ALA A 529 35.31 -11.76 31.81
N VAL A 530 36.58 -11.79 32.23
CA VAL A 530 37.67 -12.39 31.46
C VAL A 530 37.51 -13.89 31.32
N GLU A 531 37.11 -14.58 32.39
CA GLU A 531 36.89 -16.03 32.38
C GLU A 531 35.70 -16.44 31.52
N GLY A 532 34.64 -15.66 31.54
CA GLY A 532 33.43 -15.88 30.72
C GLY A 532 33.58 -15.51 29.24
N SER A 533 34.65 -14.82 28.87
CA SER A 533 34.87 -14.38 27.48
C SER A 533 35.57 -15.45 26.63
N ASP A 534 35.22 -15.53 25.33
CA ASP A 534 35.92 -16.39 24.37
C ASP A 534 37.41 -16.03 24.27
N GLU A 535 38.29 -17.04 24.24
CA GLU A 535 39.73 -16.84 24.16
C GLU A 535 40.21 -16.11 22.92
N ALA A 536 39.52 -16.29 21.81
CA ALA A 536 39.83 -15.68 20.51
C ALA A 536 39.23 -14.27 20.30
N ALA A 537 38.38 -13.80 21.22
CA ALA A 537 37.68 -12.51 21.02
C ALA A 537 38.60 -11.33 21.30
N GLU A 538 38.60 -10.33 20.41
CA GLU A 538 39.30 -9.03 20.60
C GLU A 538 38.90 -8.35 21.92
N VAL A 539 37.65 -8.50 22.32
CA VAL A 539 37.08 -7.97 23.57
C VAL A 539 37.87 -8.51 24.79
N ARG A 540 38.38 -9.75 24.76
CA ARG A 540 39.15 -10.30 25.89
C ARG A 540 40.45 -9.55 26.15
N VAL A 541 41.05 -8.96 25.12
CA VAL A 541 42.24 -8.12 25.29
C VAL A 541 41.92 -6.87 26.09
N GLN A 542 40.80 -6.24 25.79
CA GLN A 542 40.33 -5.07 26.54
C GLN A 542 40.00 -5.44 27.98
N LEU A 543 39.24 -6.53 28.22
CA LEU A 543 38.89 -7.01 29.56
C LEU A 543 40.11 -7.28 30.43
N LYS A 544 41.19 -7.84 29.85
CA LYS A 544 42.47 -8.05 30.56
C LYS A 544 43.15 -6.73 30.90
N ASN A 545 43.11 -5.73 30.00
CA ASN A 545 43.72 -4.42 30.27
C ASN A 545 42.94 -3.68 31.36
N GLU A 546 41.64 -3.80 31.41
CA GLU A 546 40.81 -3.28 32.49
C GLU A 546 41.17 -3.92 33.83
N LEU A 547 41.28 -5.27 33.86
CA LEU A 547 41.71 -6.01 35.07
C LEU A 547 43.07 -5.52 35.59
N VAL A 548 44.06 -5.37 34.71
CA VAL A 548 45.39 -4.84 35.07
C VAL A 548 45.29 -3.44 35.69
N SER A 549 44.39 -2.57 35.16
CA SER A 549 44.13 -1.25 35.72
C SER A 549 43.57 -1.34 37.14
N TYR A 550 42.60 -2.24 37.38
CA TYR A 550 42.00 -2.41 38.71
C TYR A 550 42.95 -3.09 39.71
N GLU A 551 43.84 -3.97 39.27
CA GLU A 551 44.92 -4.53 40.09
C GLU A 551 45.93 -3.46 40.54
N ALA A 552 46.12 -2.43 39.71
CA ALA A 552 46.94 -1.27 40.05
C ALA A 552 46.20 -0.20 40.87
N GLY A 553 44.94 -0.47 41.29
CA GLY A 553 44.12 0.49 42.05
C GLY A 553 43.72 1.70 41.23
N LYS A 554 43.57 1.58 39.93
CA LYS A 554 43.19 2.67 39.00
C LYS A 554 41.91 2.34 38.29
N PRO A 555 40.91 3.27 38.29
CA PRO A 555 39.74 3.08 37.50
C PRO A 555 40.05 3.19 36.00
N TRP A 556 39.32 2.42 35.21
CA TRP A 556 39.42 2.49 33.75
C TRP A 556 38.82 3.78 33.22
N ARG A 557 39.46 4.34 32.20
CA ARG A 557 38.93 5.50 31.47
C ARG A 557 38.88 5.16 29.99
N GLU A 558 37.71 5.36 29.42
CA GLU A 558 37.51 5.13 28.01
C GLU A 558 38.34 6.16 27.20
N ARG A 559 39.20 5.61 26.33
CA ARG A 559 39.96 6.43 25.39
C ARG A 559 39.29 6.33 24.05
N GLN A 560 38.46 7.29 23.74
CA GLN A 560 37.90 7.36 22.43
C GLN A 560 38.90 7.94 21.45
N SER A 561 39.29 7.12 20.49
CA SER A 561 39.99 7.51 19.29
C SER A 561 39.22 7.03 18.08
N MET A 562 38.06 7.61 17.81
CA MET A 562 37.55 7.53 16.45
C MET A 562 38.30 8.61 15.65
N GLU A 563 39.39 8.23 14.99
CA GLU A 563 39.77 8.91 13.78
C GLU A 563 38.63 8.60 12.79
N GLU A 564 37.71 9.56 12.61
CA GLU A 564 36.84 9.50 11.44
C GLU A 564 37.77 9.38 10.24
N GLY A 565 37.69 8.24 9.54
CA GLY A 565 38.44 8.07 8.31
C GLY A 565 38.16 9.31 7.47
N LYS A 566 39.20 10.01 6.98
CA LYS A 566 39.04 11.08 6.00
C LYS A 566 38.05 10.55 5.00
N ALA A 567 36.91 11.26 4.86
CA ALA A 567 35.96 10.94 3.80
C ALA A 567 36.79 10.69 2.55
N PRO A 568 36.61 9.57 1.84
CA PRO A 568 37.29 9.40 0.57
C PRO A 568 37.00 10.70 -0.17
N ASP A 569 38.05 11.45 -0.52
CA ASP A 569 37.92 12.67 -1.31
C ASP A 569 36.84 12.35 -2.32
N ALA A 570 35.77 13.13 -2.33
CA ALA A 570 34.70 12.96 -3.28
C ALA A 570 35.41 12.98 -4.63
N ALA A 571 35.76 11.77 -5.09
CA ALA A 571 36.44 11.59 -6.36
C ALA A 571 35.53 12.29 -7.32
N ALA A 572 36.00 13.39 -7.82
CA ALA A 572 35.34 14.24 -8.77
C ALA A 572 34.65 13.31 -9.77
N THR A 573 33.35 13.21 -9.69
CA THR A 573 32.56 12.64 -10.77
C THR A 573 33.05 13.43 -11.98
N PRO A 574 33.67 12.81 -12.98
CA PRO A 574 34.10 13.56 -14.14
C PRO A 574 32.87 14.28 -14.65
N ALA A 575 32.96 15.60 -14.71
CA ALA A 575 31.93 16.42 -15.30
C ALA A 575 31.65 15.81 -16.69
N VAL A 576 30.45 15.25 -16.85
CA VAL A 576 29.97 14.85 -18.16
C VAL A 576 29.89 16.14 -18.94
N GLU A 577 30.86 16.36 -19.84
CA GLU A 577 30.79 17.47 -20.76
C GLU A 577 29.45 17.38 -21.51
N PRO A 578 28.69 18.46 -21.57
CA PRO A 578 27.41 18.45 -22.27
C PRO A 578 27.66 18.13 -23.75
N ASP A 579 26.99 17.11 -24.26
CA ASP A 579 26.97 16.75 -25.67
C ASP A 579 26.63 18.01 -26.52
N PRO A 580 27.51 18.51 -27.37
CA PRO A 580 27.26 19.72 -28.16
C PRO A 580 26.13 19.56 -29.20
N LYS A 581 25.46 18.40 -29.26
CA LYS A 581 24.35 18.10 -30.16
C LYS A 581 23.00 17.91 -29.44
N ALA A 582 22.91 18.12 -28.13
CA ALA A 582 21.64 18.05 -27.45
C ALA A 582 20.77 19.29 -27.75
N PRO A 583 19.52 19.14 -28.19
CA PRO A 583 18.64 20.28 -28.43
C PRO A 583 18.32 21.00 -27.13
N ALA A 584 18.38 22.34 -27.15
CA ALA A 584 18.11 23.21 -26.01
C ALA A 584 16.73 22.92 -25.37
N PRO A 585 16.63 22.91 -24.02
CA PRO A 585 15.37 22.68 -23.36
C PRO A 585 14.40 23.83 -23.68
N ARG A 586 13.20 23.47 -24.18
CA ARG A 586 12.12 24.43 -24.44
C ARG A 586 11.70 25.09 -23.14
N ALA A 587 11.75 26.41 -23.09
CA ALA A 587 11.28 27.23 -21.99
C ALA A 587 9.79 26.93 -21.71
N ARG A 588 9.46 26.60 -20.45
CA ARG A 588 8.08 26.53 -19.96
C ARG A 588 7.52 27.94 -19.83
N PRO A 589 6.32 28.26 -20.31
CA PRO A 589 5.70 29.56 -20.09
C PRO A 589 5.22 29.68 -18.65
N GLY A 590 5.65 30.71 -17.96
CA GLY A 590 4.95 31.51 -16.99
C GLY A 590 4.45 30.83 -15.70
N ALA A 591 5.31 30.66 -14.69
CA ALA A 591 4.87 30.68 -13.31
C ALA A 591 5.01 32.10 -12.77
N ARG A 592 3.89 32.77 -12.47
CA ARG A 592 3.84 34.06 -11.79
C ARG A 592 4.36 33.88 -10.35
N ARG A 593 5.28 34.72 -9.93
CA ARG A 593 5.66 34.90 -8.52
C ARG A 593 4.52 35.64 -7.81
N PRO A 594 4.13 35.26 -6.61
CA PRO A 594 3.28 36.09 -5.77
C PRO A 594 4.14 37.04 -4.90
N PHE A 595 3.75 38.30 -4.93
CA PHE A 595 3.93 39.38 -3.95
C PHE A 595 5.34 39.81 -3.55
N ASP A 596 5.78 40.94 -4.18
CA ASP A 596 6.44 42.05 -3.50
C ASP A 596 5.31 43.08 -3.21
N GLU A 597 5.06 43.37 -1.95
CA GLU A 597 4.41 44.60 -1.49
C GLU A 597 5.38 45.33 -0.59
N ASP A 598 5.45 46.65 -0.79
CA ASP A 598 6.17 47.70 -0.10
C ASP A 598 6.18 47.66 1.46
#